data_87caa755ce2152daca9aff6e438b87c8
#
_entry.id   87caa755ce2152daca9aff6e438b87c8
#
_cell.length_a   1.000
_cell.length_b   1.000
_cell.length_c   1.000
_cell.angle_alpha   90.00
_cell.angle_beta   90.00
_cell.angle_gamma   90.00
#
_symmetry.space_group_name_H-M   'P 1'
#
loop_
_entity.id
_entity.type
_entity.pdbx_description
1 polymer ?
#
loop_
_entity_poly.entity_id
_entity_poly.type
_entity_poly.pdbx_seq_one_letter_code
_entity_poly.pdbx_strand_id
1 'polypeptide(L)'
;EAIKEIGQQNNLIVDVSDDSSVMTSENLAKYNCLIFSNTNNEIFETEEQRQAFVNYIQSGGAFVGIHIASGSERNWPWFHSMIGGLFKRHPAFQPFEIKVIDKNHPATVMLPDIWKKEDECYFMTELNPNSQVLLAADLRTVIDTEKHIYPARVFGDYFPLAWCHEFEGA
;
A
#
# COMPACT_ATOMS: atom_id res chain seq x y z
N GLU A 1 5.42 -16.12 -1.13
CA GLU A 1 6.69 -16.77 -0.75
C GLU A 1 7.58 -15.79 0.02
N ALA A 2 7.99 -14.65 -0.56
CA ALA A 2 8.90 -13.69 0.07
C ALA A 2 8.47 -13.23 1.48
N ILE A 3 7.17 -12.96 1.71
CA ILE A 3 6.66 -12.55 3.01
C ILE A 3 6.87 -13.65 4.07
N LYS A 4 6.69 -14.93 3.71
CA LYS A 4 6.96 -16.05 4.61
C LYS A 4 8.44 -16.17 4.94
N GLU A 5 9.32 -15.99 3.94
CA GLU A 5 10.78 -16.01 4.14
C GLU A 5 11.23 -14.87 5.05
N ILE A 6 10.71 -13.64 4.83
CA ILE A 6 10.98 -12.50 5.71
C ILE A 6 10.50 -12.79 7.14
N GLY A 7 9.30 -13.38 7.28
CA GLY A 7 8.78 -13.77 8.58
C GLY A 7 9.70 -14.76 9.31
N GLN A 8 10.13 -15.81 8.63
CA GLN A 8 11.06 -16.81 9.20
C GLN A 8 12.39 -16.20 9.63
N GLN A 9 12.96 -15.31 8.81
CA GLN A 9 14.22 -14.63 9.11
C GLN A 9 14.13 -13.69 10.31
N ASN A 10 12.93 -13.20 10.64
CA ASN A 10 12.69 -12.24 11.71
C ASN A 10 11.88 -12.84 12.90
N ASN A 11 11.74 -14.16 12.96
CA ASN A 11 10.98 -14.85 14.01
C ASN A 11 9.51 -14.39 14.10
N LEU A 12 8.89 -14.07 12.98
CA LEU A 12 7.47 -13.74 12.88
C LEU A 12 6.67 -14.96 12.43
N ILE A 13 5.48 -15.14 12.99
CA ILE A 13 4.52 -16.13 12.51
C ILE A 13 3.71 -15.50 11.38
N VAL A 14 3.70 -16.15 10.21
CA VAL A 14 3.00 -15.66 9.02
C VAL A 14 2.01 -16.72 8.56
N ASP A 15 0.72 -16.42 8.71
CA ASP A 15 -0.37 -17.18 8.11
C ASP A 15 -0.77 -16.54 6.77
N VAL A 16 -1.14 -17.35 5.81
CA VAL A 16 -1.54 -16.88 4.48
C VAL A 16 -2.88 -17.51 4.10
N SER A 17 -3.79 -16.68 3.61
CA SER A 17 -5.08 -17.10 3.10
C SER A 17 -5.44 -16.28 1.86
N ASP A 18 -6.13 -16.89 0.91
CA ASP A 18 -6.85 -16.27 -0.20
C ASP A 18 -8.38 -16.37 -0.02
N ASP A 19 -8.82 -16.85 1.16
CA ASP A 19 -10.21 -17.03 1.54
C ASP A 19 -10.70 -15.88 2.43
N SER A 20 -11.67 -15.09 1.94
CA SER A 20 -12.26 -13.97 2.67
C SER A 20 -13.00 -14.40 3.95
N SER A 21 -13.40 -15.67 4.08
CA SER A 21 -14.08 -16.20 5.26
C SER A 21 -13.24 -16.10 6.54
N VAL A 22 -11.91 -15.95 6.42
CA VAL A 22 -11.02 -15.72 7.57
C VAL A 22 -11.17 -14.32 8.18
N MET A 23 -11.85 -13.38 7.51
CA MET A 23 -12.06 -12.00 7.97
C MET A 23 -13.18 -11.93 9.02
N THR A 24 -12.93 -12.54 10.17
CA THR A 24 -13.80 -12.49 11.34
C THR A 24 -13.10 -11.82 12.51
N SER A 25 -13.83 -11.14 13.38
CA SER A 25 -13.25 -10.47 14.57
C SER A 25 -12.44 -11.41 15.43
N GLU A 26 -12.90 -12.66 15.62
CA GLU A 26 -12.20 -13.68 16.41
C GLU A 26 -10.86 -14.07 15.76
N ASN A 27 -10.83 -14.20 14.43
CA ASN A 27 -9.60 -14.57 13.74
C ASN A 27 -8.63 -13.39 13.66
N LEU A 28 -9.11 -12.19 13.31
CA LEU A 28 -8.27 -11.00 13.18
C LEU A 28 -7.60 -10.60 14.49
N ALA A 29 -8.26 -10.81 15.64
CA ALA A 29 -7.70 -10.53 16.95
C ALA A 29 -6.40 -11.31 17.28
N LYS A 30 -6.04 -12.32 16.50
CA LYS A 30 -4.81 -13.11 16.66
C LYS A 30 -3.58 -12.45 16.04
N TYR A 31 -3.76 -11.44 15.18
CA TYR A 31 -2.70 -10.85 14.37
C TYR A 31 -2.38 -9.42 14.78
N ASN A 32 -1.09 -9.10 14.79
CA ASN A 32 -0.63 -7.73 15.04
C ASN A 32 -0.62 -6.88 13.76
N CYS A 33 -0.48 -7.52 12.59
CA CYS A 33 -0.43 -6.85 11.29
C CYS A 33 -1.13 -7.68 10.22
N LEU A 34 -1.94 -7.03 9.41
CA LEU A 34 -2.52 -7.60 8.19
C LEU A 34 -1.75 -7.09 6.98
N ILE A 35 -1.37 -8.00 6.09
CA ILE A 35 -0.67 -7.66 4.84
C ILE A 35 -1.56 -8.05 3.66
N PHE A 36 -2.06 -7.06 2.95
CA PHE A 36 -2.78 -7.27 1.69
C PHE A 36 -1.77 -7.23 0.54
N SER A 37 -1.46 -8.40 -0.01
CA SER A 37 -0.46 -8.56 -1.07
C SER A 37 -1.13 -8.84 -2.40
N ASN A 38 -1.13 -7.87 -3.31
CA ASN A 38 -1.77 -7.95 -4.63
C ASN A 38 -3.28 -8.21 -4.58
N THR A 39 -3.96 -7.84 -3.50
CA THR A 39 -5.43 -7.84 -3.48
C THR A 39 -5.96 -6.79 -4.45
N ASN A 40 -7.12 -7.03 -5.06
CA ASN A 40 -7.73 -6.13 -6.04
C ASN A 40 -9.24 -6.35 -6.09
N ASN A 41 -9.99 -5.34 -6.52
CA ASN A 41 -11.46 -5.39 -6.58
C ASN A 41 -12.10 -5.62 -5.20
N GLU A 42 -13.30 -6.18 -5.15
CA GLU A 42 -13.98 -6.50 -3.90
C GLU A 42 -13.29 -7.71 -3.24
N ILE A 43 -12.82 -7.54 -2.02
CA ILE A 43 -12.10 -8.56 -1.23
C ILE A 43 -12.92 -9.05 -0.04
N PHE A 44 -13.91 -8.29 0.40
CA PHE A 44 -14.87 -8.67 1.42
C PHE A 44 -16.20 -9.04 0.76
N GLU A 45 -16.72 -10.23 1.06
CA GLU A 45 -17.97 -10.75 0.51
C GLU A 45 -19.18 -10.28 1.29
N THR A 46 -18.99 -9.92 2.57
CA THR A 46 -20.10 -9.51 3.45
C THR A 46 -19.77 -8.26 4.24
N GLU A 47 -20.81 -7.58 4.72
CA GLU A 47 -20.65 -6.39 5.56
C GLU A 47 -20.08 -6.75 6.95
N GLU A 48 -20.33 -7.95 7.44
CA GLU A 48 -19.75 -8.46 8.70
C GLU A 48 -18.22 -8.57 8.59
N GLN A 49 -17.69 -9.00 7.44
CA GLN A 49 -16.24 -9.04 7.18
C GLN A 49 -15.65 -7.62 7.14
N ARG A 50 -16.32 -6.67 6.47
CA ARG A 50 -15.91 -5.26 6.47
C ARG A 50 -15.89 -4.70 7.88
N GLN A 51 -16.94 -4.95 8.65
CA GLN A 51 -17.01 -4.46 10.03
C GLN A 51 -15.95 -5.09 10.93
N ALA A 52 -15.63 -6.38 10.75
CA ALA A 52 -14.55 -7.04 11.47
C ALA A 52 -13.19 -6.40 11.17
N PHE A 53 -12.95 -6.05 9.90
CA PHE A 53 -11.74 -5.35 9.49
C PHE A 53 -11.69 -3.91 10.06
N VAL A 54 -12.78 -3.15 10.02
CA VAL A 54 -12.86 -1.82 10.65
C VAL A 54 -12.52 -1.91 12.13
N ASN A 55 -13.15 -2.84 12.86
CA ASN A 55 -12.90 -3.02 14.29
C ASN A 55 -11.44 -3.39 14.60
N TYR A 56 -10.82 -4.19 13.73
CA TYR A 56 -9.41 -4.55 13.84
C TYR A 56 -8.51 -3.32 13.74
N ILE A 57 -8.68 -2.49 12.72
CA ILE A 57 -7.93 -1.23 12.55
C ILE A 57 -8.16 -0.29 13.73
N GLN A 58 -9.43 -0.05 14.12
CA GLN A 58 -9.79 0.85 15.22
C GLN A 58 -9.29 0.37 16.60
N SER A 59 -8.98 -0.91 16.75
CA SER A 59 -8.35 -1.45 17.95
C SER A 59 -6.81 -1.39 17.93
N GLY A 60 -6.21 -0.76 16.93
CA GLY A 60 -4.75 -0.59 16.83
C GLY A 60 -4.05 -1.69 16.03
N GLY A 61 -4.78 -2.45 15.23
CA GLY A 61 -4.22 -3.46 14.34
C GLY A 61 -3.50 -2.84 13.14
N ALA A 62 -2.22 -3.13 12.95
CA ALA A 62 -1.44 -2.58 11.85
C ALA A 62 -1.83 -3.15 10.47
N PHE A 63 -1.65 -2.33 9.42
CA PHE A 63 -1.95 -2.70 8.05
C PHE A 63 -0.79 -2.39 7.09
N VAL A 64 -0.56 -3.28 6.13
CA VAL A 64 0.37 -3.07 5.01
C VAL A 64 -0.32 -3.45 3.71
N GLY A 65 -0.46 -2.50 2.79
CA GLY A 65 -0.90 -2.74 1.42
C GLY A 65 0.29 -2.81 0.46
N ILE A 66 0.34 -3.84 -0.37
CA ILE A 66 1.43 -4.04 -1.35
C ILE A 66 0.85 -4.04 -2.75
N HIS A 67 1.46 -3.23 -3.62
CA HIS A 67 1.19 -3.13 -5.04
C HIS A 67 -0.28 -2.76 -5.30
N ILE A 68 -1.08 -3.62 -5.97
CA ILE A 68 -2.47 -3.32 -6.33
C ILE A 68 -3.46 -3.38 -5.14
N ALA A 69 -2.98 -3.57 -3.92
CA ALA A 69 -3.85 -3.49 -2.74
C ALA A 69 -4.61 -2.16 -2.66
N SER A 70 -4.04 -1.07 -3.17
CA SER A 70 -4.70 0.23 -3.33
C SER A 70 -5.82 0.25 -4.38
N GLY A 71 -6.00 -0.83 -5.14
CA GLY A 71 -7.10 -1.05 -6.08
C GLY A 71 -8.22 -1.91 -5.51
N SER A 72 -8.14 -2.31 -4.25
CA SER A 72 -9.20 -3.06 -3.58
C SER A 72 -10.32 -2.14 -3.12
N GLU A 73 -11.52 -2.72 -2.94
CA GLU A 73 -12.70 -2.06 -2.35
C GLU A 73 -12.99 -0.68 -2.97
N ARG A 74 -12.99 -0.62 -4.30
CA ARG A 74 -13.07 0.65 -5.08
C ARG A 74 -14.28 1.52 -4.78
N ASN A 75 -15.32 0.96 -4.17
CA ASN A 75 -16.55 1.64 -3.81
C ASN A 75 -16.65 1.93 -2.31
N TRP A 76 -15.56 1.72 -1.55
CA TRP A 76 -15.55 1.91 -0.10
C TRP A 76 -14.61 3.04 0.34
N PRO A 77 -15.10 4.30 0.48
CA PRO A 77 -14.29 5.47 0.81
C PRO A 77 -13.47 5.34 2.10
N TRP A 78 -14.01 4.62 3.10
CA TRP A 78 -13.29 4.37 4.35
C TRP A 78 -11.98 3.59 4.09
N PHE A 79 -12.04 2.54 3.25
CA PHE A 79 -10.86 1.75 2.89
C PHE A 79 -9.82 2.60 2.14
N HIS A 80 -10.24 3.49 1.23
CA HIS A 80 -9.33 4.39 0.53
C HIS A 80 -8.66 5.39 1.48
N SER A 81 -9.41 5.89 2.47
CA SER A 81 -8.86 6.78 3.50
C SER A 81 -7.85 6.04 4.39
N MET A 82 -8.14 4.79 4.74
CA MET A 82 -7.28 3.92 5.55
C MET A 82 -5.98 3.58 4.80
N ILE A 83 -6.04 3.17 3.54
CA ILE A 83 -4.84 2.85 2.76
C ILE A 83 -4.09 4.10 2.29
N GLY A 84 -4.76 5.27 2.28
CA GLY A 84 -4.17 6.56 1.95
C GLY A 84 -4.13 6.92 0.48
N GLY A 85 -4.80 6.17 -0.39
CA GLY A 85 -4.91 6.46 -1.81
C GLY A 85 -5.64 5.37 -2.59
N LEU A 86 -6.22 5.75 -3.72
CA LEU A 86 -6.91 4.82 -4.62
C LEU A 86 -6.13 4.69 -5.92
N PHE A 87 -5.78 3.46 -6.30
CA PHE A 87 -5.14 3.19 -7.60
C PHE A 87 -6.01 3.67 -8.76
N LYS A 88 -5.39 4.38 -9.68
CA LYS A 88 -6.07 4.88 -10.88
C LYS A 88 -5.58 4.23 -12.17
N ARG A 89 -4.26 4.28 -12.40
CA ARG A 89 -3.62 3.76 -13.61
C ARG A 89 -2.12 3.59 -13.43
N HIS A 90 -1.48 2.94 -14.37
CA HIS A 90 -0.04 2.91 -14.57
C HIS A 90 0.30 2.95 -16.07
N PRO A 91 1.47 3.45 -16.49
CA PRO A 91 2.01 3.23 -17.83
C PRO A 91 2.48 1.76 -17.97
N ALA A 92 3.00 1.42 -19.15
CA ALA A 92 3.56 0.09 -19.39
C ALA A 92 4.66 -0.24 -18.37
N PHE A 93 4.79 -1.53 -18.04
CA PHE A 93 5.90 -2.07 -17.25
C PHE A 93 7.25 -1.64 -17.84
N GLN A 94 8.12 -1.04 -17.03
CA GLN A 94 9.34 -0.40 -17.50
C GLN A 94 10.33 -0.16 -16.37
N PRO A 95 11.64 0.05 -16.67
CA PRO A 95 12.60 0.54 -15.69
C PRO A 95 12.34 2.03 -15.41
N PHE A 96 12.45 2.41 -14.13
CA PHE A 96 12.45 3.82 -13.68
C PHE A 96 13.21 3.99 -12.37
N GLU A 97 13.46 5.24 -12.00
CA GLU A 97 14.18 5.58 -10.77
C GLU A 97 13.17 5.96 -9.66
N ILE A 98 13.44 5.44 -8.48
CA ILE A 98 12.71 5.75 -7.25
C ILE A 98 13.64 6.51 -6.33
N LYS A 99 13.23 7.69 -5.90
CA LYS A 99 13.92 8.47 -4.89
C LYS A 99 13.47 8.06 -3.50
N VAL A 100 14.41 7.81 -2.62
CA VAL A 100 14.15 7.66 -1.19
C VAL A 100 13.97 9.06 -0.59
N ILE A 101 12.75 9.37 -0.14
CA ILE A 101 12.38 10.68 0.39
C ILE A 101 12.73 10.78 1.86
N ASP A 102 12.32 9.80 2.67
CA ASP A 102 12.74 9.70 4.06
C ASP A 102 13.75 8.57 4.23
N LYS A 103 15.00 8.95 4.49
CA LYS A 103 16.13 8.01 4.67
C LYS A 103 16.30 7.53 6.10
N ASN A 104 15.58 8.10 7.05
CA ASN A 104 15.65 7.75 8.46
C ASN A 104 14.57 6.78 8.89
N HIS A 105 13.55 6.57 8.05
CA HIS A 105 12.47 5.65 8.36
C HIS A 105 12.94 4.19 8.33
N PRO A 106 12.53 3.34 9.29
CA PRO A 106 12.96 1.93 9.35
C PRO A 106 12.75 1.14 8.06
N ALA A 107 11.69 1.44 7.30
CA ALA A 107 11.38 0.76 6.04
C ALA A 107 12.29 1.17 4.86
N THR A 108 13.06 2.24 4.98
CA THR A 108 13.85 2.82 3.89
C THR A 108 15.31 3.02 4.21
N VAL A 109 15.72 2.90 5.47
CA VAL A 109 17.10 3.14 5.94
C VAL A 109 18.15 2.28 5.23
N MET A 110 17.77 1.11 4.73
CA MET A 110 18.67 0.20 4.00
C MET A 110 18.71 0.45 2.49
N LEU A 111 17.88 1.34 1.97
CA LEU A 111 17.79 1.61 0.54
C LEU A 111 18.83 2.66 0.11
N PRO A 112 19.36 2.56 -1.13
CA PRO A 112 20.20 3.61 -1.71
C PRO A 112 19.36 4.87 -1.93
N ASP A 113 20.01 6.04 -2.06
CA ASP A 113 19.37 7.33 -2.32
C ASP A 113 18.44 7.31 -3.54
N ILE A 114 18.87 6.58 -4.56
CA ILE A 114 18.12 6.33 -5.80
C ILE A 114 18.10 4.81 -5.99
N TRP A 115 16.90 4.27 -6.05
CA TRP A 115 16.67 2.86 -6.30
C TRP A 115 16.14 2.68 -7.73
N LYS A 116 16.91 1.98 -8.57
CA LYS A 116 16.46 1.63 -9.93
C LYS A 116 15.63 0.35 -9.86
N LYS A 117 14.43 0.41 -10.37
CA LYS A 117 13.51 -0.71 -10.38
C LYS A 117 12.84 -0.83 -11.76
N GLU A 118 12.51 -2.05 -12.14
CA GLU A 118 11.64 -2.34 -13.28
C GLU A 118 10.31 -2.82 -12.74
N ASP A 119 9.25 -2.06 -13.03
CA ASP A 119 7.91 -2.30 -12.50
C ASP A 119 6.85 -1.46 -13.26
N GLU A 120 5.61 -1.55 -12.80
CA GLU A 120 4.51 -0.66 -13.13
C GLU A 120 4.56 0.57 -12.20
N CYS A 121 4.74 1.76 -12.77
CA CYS A 121 4.70 2.99 -11.98
C CYS A 121 3.24 3.37 -11.70
N TYR A 122 2.73 3.08 -10.51
CA TYR A 122 1.35 3.32 -10.14
C TYR A 122 1.05 4.77 -9.84
N PHE A 123 -0.03 5.28 -10.42
CA PHE A 123 -0.60 6.60 -10.12
C PHE A 123 -1.90 6.45 -9.35
N MET A 124 -1.97 7.18 -8.23
CA MET A 124 -3.09 7.15 -7.30
C MET A 124 -3.95 8.39 -7.43
N THR A 125 -5.24 8.25 -7.13
CA THR A 125 -6.11 9.38 -6.77
C THR A 125 -6.28 9.44 -5.26
N GLU A 126 -6.82 10.53 -4.75
CA GLU A 126 -7.21 10.67 -3.33
C GLU A 126 -6.06 10.42 -2.35
N LEU A 127 -4.80 10.69 -2.76
CA LEU A 127 -3.67 10.59 -1.85
C LEU A 127 -3.89 11.45 -0.60
N ASN A 128 -3.77 10.80 0.57
CA ASN A 128 -3.88 11.49 1.84
C ASN A 128 -2.77 12.55 1.97
N PRO A 129 -3.11 13.85 2.06
CA PRO A 129 -2.12 14.92 2.09
C PRO A 129 -1.25 14.93 3.35
N ASN A 130 -1.67 14.22 4.39
CA ASN A 130 -0.96 14.12 5.67
C ASN A 130 -0.08 12.86 5.75
N SER A 131 -0.08 12.00 4.74
CA SER A 131 0.80 10.84 4.71
C SER A 131 2.26 11.27 4.62
N GLN A 132 3.10 10.61 5.40
CA GLN A 132 4.56 10.67 5.28
C GLN A 132 5.01 9.87 4.07
N VAL A 133 5.45 10.56 3.02
CA VAL A 133 5.98 9.90 1.81
C VAL A 133 7.36 9.33 2.10
N LEU A 134 7.53 8.05 1.84
CA LEU A 134 8.79 7.32 2.02
C LEU A 134 9.57 7.21 0.72
N LEU A 135 8.88 6.86 -0.37
CA LEU A 135 9.45 6.66 -1.70
C LEU A 135 8.62 7.40 -2.75
N ALA A 136 9.29 7.94 -3.76
CA ALA A 136 8.62 8.58 -4.89
C ALA A 136 9.29 8.21 -6.23
N ALA A 137 8.50 8.01 -7.27
CA ALA A 137 9.00 7.86 -8.64
C ALA A 137 9.58 9.19 -9.14
N ASP A 138 10.72 9.15 -9.79
CA ASP A 138 11.22 10.26 -10.58
C ASP A 138 10.56 10.24 -11.96
N LEU A 139 9.58 11.11 -12.15
CA LEU A 139 8.75 11.18 -13.36
C LEU A 139 9.54 11.51 -14.64
N ARG A 140 10.75 12.05 -14.49
CA ARG A 140 11.66 12.31 -15.64
C ARG A 140 12.18 11.01 -16.24
N THR A 141 12.18 9.93 -15.49
CA THR A 141 12.63 8.60 -15.90
C THR A 141 11.50 7.67 -16.32
N VAL A 142 10.23 8.09 -16.13
CA VAL A 142 9.04 7.32 -16.50
C VAL A 142 8.59 7.70 -17.91
N ILE A 143 8.45 6.70 -18.79
CA ILE A 143 7.87 6.86 -20.13
C ILE A 143 6.35 6.72 -19.98
N ASP A 144 5.64 7.82 -20.07
CA ASP A 144 4.19 7.89 -19.94
C ASP A 144 3.60 8.82 -20.99
N THR A 145 2.76 8.29 -21.87
CA THR A 145 2.09 9.06 -22.91
C THR A 145 1.00 9.99 -22.37
N GLU A 146 0.51 9.70 -21.17
CA GLU A 146 -0.51 10.48 -20.45
C GLU A 146 0.09 11.33 -19.32
N LYS A 147 1.40 11.63 -19.38
CA LYS A 147 2.13 12.32 -18.30
C LYS A 147 1.58 13.70 -17.89
N HIS A 148 0.73 14.30 -18.71
CA HIS A 148 0.04 15.55 -18.40
C HIS A 148 -1.25 15.34 -17.57
N ILE A 149 -1.65 14.09 -17.32
CA ILE A 149 -2.87 13.71 -16.61
C ILE A 149 -2.48 12.90 -15.38
N TYR A 150 -1.82 13.53 -14.41
CA TYR A 150 -1.61 12.91 -13.11
C TYR A 150 -2.87 13.00 -12.26
N PRO A 151 -3.38 11.88 -11.75
CA PRO A 151 -4.67 11.85 -11.05
C PRO A 151 -4.61 12.46 -9.64
N ALA A 152 -3.42 12.61 -9.07
CA ALA A 152 -3.21 13.21 -7.76
C ALA A 152 -2.07 14.22 -7.79
N ARG A 153 -1.84 14.88 -6.65
CA ARG A 153 -0.79 15.89 -6.50
C ARG A 153 0.59 15.27 -6.72
N VAL A 154 1.39 15.88 -7.58
CA VAL A 154 2.83 15.63 -7.75
C VAL A 154 3.65 16.64 -6.98
N PHE A 155 4.84 16.25 -6.57
CA PHE A 155 5.80 17.10 -5.86
C PHE A 155 6.96 17.45 -6.80
N GLY A 156 6.76 18.46 -7.65
CA GLY A 156 7.68 18.76 -8.74
C GLY A 156 7.73 17.61 -9.75
N ASP A 157 8.92 16.99 -9.88
CA ASP A 157 9.14 15.85 -10.78
C ASP A 157 8.89 14.47 -10.10
N TYR A 158 8.25 14.44 -8.93
CA TYR A 158 8.13 13.22 -8.13
C TYR A 158 6.68 12.85 -7.86
N PHE A 159 6.37 11.54 -7.91
CA PHE A 159 5.06 11.01 -7.55
C PHE A 159 5.20 9.96 -6.42
N PRO A 160 4.42 10.07 -5.31
CA PRO A 160 4.50 9.11 -4.20
C PRO A 160 4.21 7.68 -4.63
N LEU A 161 5.06 6.74 -4.21
CA LEU A 161 4.92 5.29 -4.44
C LEU A 161 4.79 4.49 -3.16
N ALA A 162 5.39 4.98 -2.07
CA ALA A 162 5.23 4.38 -0.75
C ALA A 162 5.07 5.48 0.30
N TRP A 163 4.18 5.25 1.24
CA TRP A 163 3.86 6.17 2.33
C TRP A 163 3.41 5.42 3.56
N CYS A 164 3.41 6.10 4.69
CA CYS A 164 2.77 5.64 5.91
C CYS A 164 2.01 6.80 6.58
N HIS A 165 1.05 6.47 7.40
CA HIS A 165 0.29 7.41 8.25
C HIS A 165 -0.43 6.65 9.36
N GLU A 166 -0.85 7.36 10.37
CA GLU A 166 -1.75 6.84 11.40
C GLU A 166 -3.20 6.97 10.93
N PHE A 167 -4.04 6.00 11.27
CA PHE A 167 -5.45 6.01 10.90
C PHE A 167 -6.31 5.34 11.97
N GLU A 168 -7.23 6.11 12.60
CA GLU A 168 -8.25 5.65 13.55
C GLU A 168 -7.73 4.75 14.70
N GLY A 169 -6.46 4.87 15.10
CA GLY A 169 -5.86 4.10 16.19
C GLY A 169 -4.78 3.11 15.76
N ALA A 170 -4.65 2.88 14.44
CA ALA A 170 -3.60 2.04 13.86
C ALA A 170 -2.38 2.86 13.40
#